data_87ff50cb0e807db35db2b0237f4a7ece
#
_entry.id   87ff50cb0e807db35db2b0237f4a7ece
#
_cell.length_a   1.000
_cell.length_b   1.000
_cell.length_c   1.000
_cell.angle_alpha   90.00
_cell.angle_beta   90.00
_cell.angle_gamma   90.00
#
_symmetry.space_group_name_H-M   'P 1'
#
loop_
_entity.id
_entity.type
_entity.pdbx_description
1 polymer ?
#
loop_
_entity_poly.entity_id
_entity_poly.type
_entity_poly.pdbx_seq_one_letter_code
_entity_poly.pdbx_strand_id
1 'polypeptide(L)'
;AHNAGFDTSFIINNAERLGIKYDPTIMDTVLLAQFVIPNLHNYKLDTLCKHLAVSLENHHRAVDDAQATAYIYLKMVKMLEERDIFDLDKLNEAGKLDDEAIKKLHQYHCIILASSEQGRINLYRLISASHLQYFSRFPKIPKSLVNKYREGLIIGSACEAGELFRAMVNGRSEAEIARIVSFYDYLEVQPIGNN
;
A
#
# COMPACT_ATOMS: atom_id res chain seq x y z
N ALA A 1 10.82 -8.54 4.34
CA ALA A 1 10.49 -9.77 3.59
C ALA A 1 10.22 -9.43 2.12
N HIS A 2 10.16 -10.45 1.25
CA HIS A 2 9.83 -10.32 -0.16
C HIS A 2 8.36 -10.68 -0.36
N ASN A 3 7.52 -9.73 -0.76
CA ASN A 3 6.05 -9.81 -0.65
C ASN A 3 5.61 -9.91 0.82
N ALA A 4 6.04 -8.95 1.60
CA ALA A 4 5.99 -8.95 3.07
C ALA A 4 4.61 -9.20 3.67
N GLY A 5 3.52 -8.86 2.97
CA GLY A 5 2.16 -9.11 3.44
C GLY A 5 1.87 -10.58 3.70
N PHE A 6 2.50 -11.50 2.95
CA PHE A 6 2.36 -12.93 3.17
C PHE A 6 3.01 -13.37 4.49
N ASP A 7 4.30 -13.09 4.67
CA ASP A 7 5.06 -13.52 5.86
C ASP A 7 4.53 -12.86 7.15
N THR A 8 4.25 -11.57 7.07
CA THR A 8 3.81 -10.79 8.23
C THR A 8 2.43 -11.19 8.73
N SER A 9 1.53 -11.60 7.84
CA SER A 9 0.21 -12.10 8.25
C SER A 9 0.30 -13.30 9.19
N PHE A 10 1.21 -14.26 8.90
CA PHE A 10 1.44 -15.41 9.77
C PHE A 10 2.01 -15.02 11.14
N ILE A 11 2.95 -14.07 11.16
CA ILE A 11 3.59 -13.62 12.41
C ILE A 11 2.58 -12.87 13.26
N ILE A 12 1.84 -11.91 12.67
CA ILE A 12 0.85 -11.10 13.37
C ILE A 12 -0.25 -11.99 13.95
N ASN A 13 -0.85 -12.86 13.16
CA ASN A 13 -1.91 -13.77 13.63
C ASN A 13 -1.45 -14.68 14.78
N ASN A 14 -0.20 -15.14 14.76
CA ASN A 14 0.32 -15.97 15.86
C ASN A 14 0.67 -15.12 17.09
N ALA A 15 1.18 -13.90 16.93
CA ALA A 15 1.42 -12.99 18.03
C ALA A 15 0.10 -12.63 18.76
N GLU A 16 -0.96 -12.35 18.01
CA GLU A 16 -2.30 -12.09 18.56
C GLU A 16 -2.83 -13.29 19.35
N ARG A 17 -2.71 -14.52 18.81
CA ARG A 17 -3.11 -15.75 19.52
C ARG A 17 -2.36 -15.97 20.84
N LEU A 18 -1.14 -15.47 20.93
CA LEU A 18 -0.28 -15.57 22.12
C LEU A 18 -0.41 -14.35 23.04
N GLY A 19 -1.24 -13.36 22.71
CA GLY A 19 -1.38 -12.11 23.45
C GLY A 19 -0.12 -11.23 23.42
N ILE A 20 0.74 -11.42 22.41
CA ILE A 20 1.97 -10.66 22.22
C ILE A 20 1.66 -9.45 21.35
N LYS A 21 1.92 -8.23 21.85
CA LYS A 21 1.83 -7.02 21.03
C LYS A 21 2.97 -7.04 20.02
N TYR A 22 2.64 -7.10 18.74
CA TYR A 22 3.60 -7.10 17.65
C TYR A 22 3.16 -6.07 16.59
N ASP A 23 3.83 -4.95 16.56
CA ASP A 23 3.55 -3.82 15.64
C ASP A 23 4.86 -3.35 15.00
N PRO A 24 5.46 -4.15 14.10
CA PRO A 24 6.74 -3.83 13.48
C PRO A 24 6.57 -2.87 12.31
N THR A 25 7.60 -2.06 12.08
CA THR A 25 7.77 -1.41 10.78
C THR A 25 8.18 -2.44 9.74
N ILE A 26 7.39 -2.57 8.68
CA ILE A 26 7.57 -3.60 7.65
C ILE A 26 8.15 -2.97 6.39
N MET A 27 9.27 -3.51 5.91
CA MET A 27 9.84 -3.18 4.61
C MET A 27 9.58 -4.32 3.63
N ASP A 28 8.87 -4.02 2.52
CA ASP A 28 8.64 -4.98 1.44
C ASP A 28 9.69 -4.78 0.32
N THR A 29 10.51 -5.78 0.09
CA THR A 29 11.54 -5.72 -0.94
C THR A 29 10.99 -5.73 -2.36
N VAL A 30 9.73 -6.16 -2.60
CA VAL A 30 9.06 -6.01 -3.90
C VAL A 30 8.80 -4.54 -4.20
N LEU A 31 8.19 -3.83 -3.24
CA LEU A 31 7.89 -2.40 -3.38
C LEU A 31 9.18 -1.58 -3.50
N LEU A 32 10.18 -1.90 -2.67
CA LEU A 32 11.49 -1.25 -2.75
C LEU A 32 12.14 -1.47 -4.10
N ALA A 33 12.12 -2.70 -4.63
CA ALA A 33 12.67 -3.01 -5.94
C ALA A 33 11.95 -2.27 -7.08
N GLN A 34 10.63 -2.14 -7.01
CA GLN A 34 9.86 -1.36 -7.99
C GLN A 34 10.29 0.11 -8.03
N PHE A 35 10.64 0.67 -6.88
CA PHE A 35 11.15 2.04 -6.77
C PHE A 35 12.59 2.16 -7.26
N VAL A 36 13.49 1.26 -6.81
CA VAL A 36 14.93 1.36 -7.08
C VAL A 36 15.30 0.89 -8.49
N ILE A 37 14.59 -0.10 -9.02
CA ILE A 37 14.84 -0.75 -10.31
C ILE A 37 13.53 -0.72 -11.13
N PRO A 38 13.11 0.44 -11.63
CA PRO A 38 11.89 0.54 -12.43
C PRO A 38 12.02 -0.26 -13.75
N ASN A 39 10.87 -0.66 -14.28
CA ASN A 39 10.76 -1.29 -15.62
C ASN A 39 11.28 -2.73 -15.75
N LEU A 40 11.42 -3.50 -14.66
CA LEU A 40 11.57 -4.94 -14.76
C LEU A 40 10.25 -5.59 -15.22
N HIS A 41 10.33 -6.66 -16.01
CA HIS A 41 9.15 -7.38 -16.50
C HIS A 41 8.34 -8.03 -15.36
N ASN A 42 8.97 -8.38 -14.25
CA ASN A 42 8.36 -8.77 -12.97
C ASN A 42 9.37 -8.60 -11.82
N TYR A 43 8.88 -8.67 -10.59
CA TYR A 43 9.67 -8.48 -9.37
C TYR A 43 9.66 -9.74 -8.49
N LYS A 44 9.65 -10.92 -9.10
CA LYS A 44 9.82 -12.19 -8.38
C LYS A 44 11.25 -12.30 -7.84
N LEU A 45 11.42 -13.07 -6.76
CA LEU A 45 12.70 -13.22 -6.08
C LEU A 45 13.82 -13.70 -7.04
N ASP A 46 13.52 -14.70 -7.86
CA ASP A 46 14.45 -15.23 -8.87
C ASP A 46 14.84 -14.19 -9.93
N THR A 47 13.91 -13.35 -10.36
CA THR A 47 14.18 -12.27 -11.32
C THR A 47 15.10 -11.23 -10.72
N LEU A 48 14.85 -10.82 -9.46
CA LEU A 48 15.70 -9.87 -8.76
C LEU A 48 17.08 -10.46 -8.47
N CYS A 49 17.16 -11.74 -8.08
CA CYS A 49 18.44 -12.43 -7.89
C CYS A 49 19.30 -12.39 -9.16
N LYS A 50 18.72 -12.71 -10.29
CA LYS A 50 19.41 -12.67 -11.60
C LYS A 50 19.85 -11.24 -11.95
N HIS A 51 18.94 -10.27 -11.79
CA HIS A 51 19.22 -8.87 -12.14
C HIS A 51 20.33 -8.26 -11.25
N LEU A 52 20.30 -8.57 -9.96
CA LEU A 52 21.27 -8.06 -8.99
C LEU A 52 22.49 -8.96 -8.79
N ALA A 53 22.65 -10.02 -9.57
CA ALA A 53 23.72 -11.01 -9.42
C ALA A 53 23.85 -11.53 -7.98
N VAL A 54 22.73 -12.01 -7.43
CA VAL A 54 22.65 -12.70 -6.13
C VAL A 54 22.44 -14.18 -6.39
N SER A 55 23.25 -15.05 -5.75
CA SER A 55 23.10 -16.51 -5.86
C SER A 55 21.81 -16.96 -5.18
N LEU A 56 21.07 -17.87 -5.85
CA LEU A 56 19.89 -18.54 -5.32
C LEU A 56 19.97 -20.02 -5.75
N GLU A 57 20.72 -20.83 -4.99
CA GLU A 57 21.06 -22.20 -5.40
C GLU A 57 19.91 -23.20 -5.19
N ASN A 58 19.10 -23.03 -4.13
CA ASN A 58 18.02 -23.95 -3.78
C ASN A 58 16.69 -23.18 -3.63
N HIS A 59 16.13 -22.74 -4.73
CA HIS A 59 14.84 -22.05 -4.75
C HIS A 59 13.76 -22.91 -4.07
N HIS A 60 12.91 -22.28 -3.24
CA HIS A 60 11.87 -22.88 -2.39
C HIS A 60 12.35 -23.50 -1.06
N ARG A 61 13.61 -23.30 -0.67
CA ARG A 61 14.01 -23.49 0.72
C ARG A 61 13.93 -22.16 1.45
N ALA A 62 13.15 -22.10 2.52
CA ALA A 62 12.86 -20.86 3.25
C ALA A 62 14.14 -20.10 3.70
N VAL A 63 15.19 -20.83 4.08
CA VAL A 63 16.48 -20.24 4.49
C VAL A 63 17.19 -19.60 3.30
N ASP A 64 17.23 -20.28 2.15
CA ASP A 64 17.93 -19.80 0.95
C ASP A 64 17.18 -18.58 0.36
N ASP A 65 15.84 -18.62 0.35
CA ASP A 65 15.00 -17.50 -0.08
C ASP A 65 15.14 -16.29 0.87
N ALA A 66 15.21 -16.51 2.19
CA ALA A 66 15.43 -15.45 3.18
C ALA A 66 16.84 -14.83 3.02
N GLN A 67 17.86 -15.65 2.82
CA GLN A 67 19.24 -15.17 2.59
C GLN A 67 19.34 -14.37 1.28
N ALA A 68 18.75 -14.85 0.20
CA ALA A 68 18.70 -14.15 -1.07
C ALA A 68 17.98 -12.80 -0.92
N THR A 69 16.84 -12.77 -0.20
CA THR A 69 16.10 -11.54 0.11
C THR A 69 16.97 -10.54 0.86
N ALA A 70 17.76 -10.99 1.84
CA ALA A 70 18.67 -10.13 2.58
C ALA A 70 19.77 -9.54 1.67
N TYR A 71 20.39 -10.34 0.80
CA TYR A 71 21.39 -9.83 -0.14
C TYR A 71 20.81 -8.87 -1.18
N ILE A 72 19.60 -9.14 -1.70
CA ILE A 72 18.88 -8.21 -2.58
C ILE A 72 18.66 -6.89 -1.85
N TYR A 73 18.16 -6.93 -0.60
CA TYR A 73 17.93 -5.75 0.20
C TYR A 73 19.20 -4.91 0.37
N LEU A 74 20.32 -5.54 0.75
CA LEU A 74 21.59 -4.85 0.90
C LEU A 74 22.09 -4.18 -0.40
N LYS A 75 21.87 -4.82 -1.55
CA LYS A 75 22.21 -4.22 -2.85
C LYS A 75 21.30 -3.04 -3.17
N MET A 76 20.00 -3.12 -2.87
CA MET A 76 19.08 -2.02 -3.06
C MET A 76 19.37 -0.84 -2.12
N VAL A 77 19.81 -1.11 -0.88
CA VAL A 77 20.26 -0.05 0.05
C VAL A 77 21.44 0.73 -0.55
N LYS A 78 22.45 0.06 -1.12
CA LYS A 78 23.55 0.74 -1.82
C LYS A 78 23.06 1.61 -2.98
N MET A 79 22.08 1.13 -3.74
CA MET A 79 21.49 1.93 -4.83
C MET A 79 20.70 3.13 -4.32
N LEU A 80 20.15 3.08 -3.09
CA LEU A 80 19.52 4.23 -2.43
C LEU A 80 20.58 5.22 -1.96
N GLU A 81 21.67 4.73 -1.36
CA GLU A 81 22.83 5.57 -0.94
C GLU A 81 23.41 6.35 -2.12
N GLU A 82 23.54 5.72 -3.31
CA GLU A 82 23.97 6.36 -4.55
C GLU A 82 23.02 7.48 -5.03
N ARG A 83 21.79 7.54 -4.48
CA ARG A 83 20.79 8.57 -4.73
C ARG A 83 20.62 9.54 -3.56
N ASP A 84 21.58 9.57 -2.62
CA ASP A 84 21.53 10.39 -1.41
C ASP A 84 20.33 10.08 -0.48
N ILE A 85 19.79 8.86 -0.54
CA ILE A 85 18.68 8.39 0.30
C ILE A 85 19.25 7.50 1.40
N PHE A 86 19.44 8.06 2.61
CA PHE A 86 20.09 7.40 3.75
C PHE A 86 19.14 7.07 4.89
N ASP A 87 17.91 7.53 4.85
CA ASP A 87 16.91 7.34 5.89
C ASP A 87 15.50 7.09 5.32
N LEU A 88 14.60 6.63 6.19
CA LEU A 88 13.23 6.29 5.80
C LEU A 88 12.40 7.52 5.43
N ASP A 89 12.67 8.68 5.99
CA ASP A 89 11.93 9.91 5.68
C ASP A 89 12.27 10.36 4.26
N LYS A 90 13.54 10.37 3.89
CA LYS A 90 13.97 10.64 2.51
C LYS A 90 13.47 9.59 1.53
N LEU A 91 13.47 8.30 1.93
CA LEU A 91 12.91 7.24 1.10
C LEU A 91 11.42 7.45 0.85
N ASN A 92 10.64 7.80 1.89
CA ASN A 92 9.22 8.08 1.76
C ASN A 92 8.96 9.34 0.91
N GLU A 93 9.81 10.36 1.01
CA GLU A 93 9.71 11.54 0.15
C GLU A 93 10.02 11.22 -1.32
N ALA A 94 11.10 10.50 -1.57
CA ALA A 94 11.51 10.09 -2.91
C ALA A 94 10.56 9.06 -3.53
N GLY A 95 9.96 8.19 -2.70
CA GLY A 95 8.99 7.18 -3.09
C GLY A 95 7.56 7.72 -3.27
N LYS A 96 7.34 9.03 -3.19
CA LYS A 96 6.06 9.61 -3.58
C LYS A 96 5.79 9.24 -5.04
N LEU A 97 4.74 8.46 -5.23
CA LEU A 97 4.33 8.04 -6.58
C LEU A 97 4.00 9.28 -7.40
N ASP A 98 4.50 9.33 -8.61
CA ASP A 98 4.05 10.31 -9.59
C ASP A 98 2.59 10.05 -9.99
N ASP A 99 1.97 11.01 -10.63
CA ASP A 99 0.55 10.92 -11.03
C ASP A 99 0.30 9.72 -11.96
N GLU A 100 1.26 9.33 -12.78
CA GLU A 100 1.14 8.19 -13.70
C GLU A 100 1.18 6.85 -12.95
N ALA A 101 2.02 6.72 -11.93
CA ALA A 101 2.04 5.55 -11.07
C ALA A 101 0.75 5.43 -10.25
N ILE A 102 0.23 6.54 -9.72
CA ILE A 102 -1.05 6.59 -8.99
C ILE A 102 -2.20 6.12 -9.88
N LYS A 103 -2.25 6.49 -11.14
CA LYS A 103 -3.27 6.06 -12.11
C LYS A 103 -3.31 4.55 -12.29
N LYS A 104 -2.20 3.84 -12.09
CA LYS A 104 -2.09 2.38 -12.23
C LYS A 104 -2.47 1.62 -10.96
N LEU A 105 -2.55 2.27 -9.80
CA LEU A 105 -2.92 1.61 -8.54
C LEU A 105 -4.33 1.05 -8.59
N HIS A 106 -4.55 -0.01 -7.81
CA HIS A 106 -5.89 -0.54 -7.57
C HIS A 106 -6.76 0.52 -6.90
N GLN A 107 -8.04 0.55 -7.25
CA GLN A 107 -9.01 1.51 -6.73
C GLN A 107 -10.08 0.81 -5.91
N TYR A 108 -10.62 1.53 -4.94
CA TYR A 108 -11.71 1.10 -4.09
C TYR A 108 -12.82 2.14 -4.13
N HIS A 109 -14.05 1.71 -3.91
CA HIS A 109 -15.16 2.63 -3.71
C HIS A 109 -15.00 3.37 -2.37
N CYS A 110 -15.38 4.63 -2.37
CA CYS A 110 -15.39 5.49 -1.20
C CYS A 110 -16.54 6.50 -1.34
N ILE A 111 -17.23 6.78 -0.25
CA ILE A 111 -18.26 7.83 -0.22
C ILE A 111 -17.66 9.08 0.40
N ILE A 112 -17.89 10.22 -0.23
CA ILE A 112 -17.45 11.52 0.26
C ILE A 112 -18.66 12.45 0.32
N LEU A 113 -19.00 12.89 1.51
CA LEU A 113 -20.09 13.82 1.77
C LEU A 113 -19.55 15.19 2.17
N ALA A 114 -20.12 16.26 1.65
CA ALA A 114 -19.82 17.62 2.10
C ALA A 114 -20.74 18.00 3.25
N SER A 115 -20.16 18.31 4.41
CA SER A 115 -20.88 18.71 5.62
C SER A 115 -20.88 20.23 5.85
N SER A 116 -20.17 20.98 5.02
CA SER A 116 -20.04 22.44 5.12
C SER A 116 -19.81 23.08 3.75
N GLU A 117 -19.86 24.41 3.68
CA GLU A 117 -19.53 25.14 2.46
C GLU A 117 -18.06 24.92 2.05
N GLN A 118 -17.14 24.89 3.02
CA GLN A 118 -15.74 24.55 2.76
C GLN A 118 -15.60 23.13 2.25
N GLY A 119 -16.36 22.16 2.81
CA GLY A 119 -16.42 20.80 2.33
C GLY A 119 -16.90 20.69 0.89
N ARG A 120 -17.91 21.48 0.50
CA ARG A 120 -18.39 21.54 -0.88
C ARG A 120 -17.29 22.00 -1.84
N ILE A 121 -16.55 23.04 -1.49
CA ILE A 121 -15.41 23.52 -2.28
C ILE A 121 -14.35 22.44 -2.37
N ASN A 122 -14.00 21.79 -1.28
CA ASN A 122 -13.00 20.74 -1.23
C ASN A 122 -13.42 19.50 -2.05
N LEU A 123 -14.69 19.13 -2.01
CA LEU A 123 -15.24 18.06 -2.84
C LEU A 123 -15.08 18.38 -4.33
N TYR A 124 -15.37 19.59 -4.77
CA TYR A 124 -15.15 19.99 -6.17
C TYR A 124 -13.69 19.95 -6.57
N ARG A 125 -12.76 20.33 -5.68
CA ARG A 125 -11.31 20.20 -5.92
C ARG A 125 -10.89 18.74 -6.10
N LEU A 126 -11.41 17.84 -5.26
CA LEU A 126 -11.14 16.41 -5.37
C LEU A 126 -11.68 15.83 -6.68
N ILE A 127 -12.92 16.16 -7.05
CA ILE A 127 -13.53 15.71 -8.30
C ILE A 127 -12.75 16.26 -9.50
N SER A 128 -12.39 17.54 -9.50
CA SER A 128 -11.60 18.13 -10.57
C SER A 128 -10.23 17.44 -10.73
N ALA A 129 -9.53 17.21 -9.61
CA ALA A 129 -8.25 16.50 -9.64
C ALA A 129 -8.41 15.05 -10.14
N SER A 130 -9.46 14.35 -9.74
CA SER A 130 -9.71 12.97 -10.18
C SER A 130 -9.89 12.84 -11.68
N HIS A 131 -10.45 13.85 -12.33
CA HIS A 131 -10.67 13.87 -13.78
C HIS A 131 -9.50 14.47 -14.57
N LEU A 132 -8.83 15.48 -14.03
CA LEU A 132 -7.77 16.21 -14.75
C LEU A 132 -6.38 15.60 -14.54
N GLN A 133 -6.11 15.04 -13.35
CA GLN A 133 -4.77 14.58 -12.97
C GLN A 133 -4.72 13.04 -12.84
N TYR A 134 -5.74 12.42 -12.23
CA TYR A 134 -5.71 11.02 -11.84
C TYR A 134 -6.68 10.12 -12.64
N PHE A 135 -7.20 10.61 -13.75
CA PHE A 135 -8.05 9.82 -14.63
C PHE A 135 -7.21 8.81 -15.42
N SER A 136 -7.65 7.55 -15.36
CA SER A 136 -7.17 6.49 -16.22
C SER A 136 -8.41 5.87 -16.88
N ARG A 137 -8.74 4.64 -16.60
CA ARG A 137 -10.00 4.03 -17.01
C ARG A 137 -11.22 4.62 -16.28
N PHE A 138 -10.99 5.04 -15.03
CA PHE A 138 -11.95 5.68 -14.14
C PHE A 138 -11.26 6.83 -13.39
N PRO A 139 -12.03 7.83 -12.90
CA PRO A 139 -11.49 8.86 -12.04
C PRO A 139 -11.05 8.26 -10.70
N LYS A 140 -9.87 8.63 -10.21
CA LYS A 140 -9.31 8.17 -8.94
C LYS A 140 -8.95 9.36 -8.05
N ILE A 141 -8.96 9.15 -6.76
CA ILE A 141 -8.54 10.15 -5.78
C ILE A 141 -7.55 9.50 -4.81
N PRO A 142 -6.28 9.93 -4.78
CA PRO A 142 -5.33 9.43 -3.79
C PRO A 142 -5.80 9.78 -2.37
N LYS A 143 -5.63 8.88 -1.39
CA LYS A 143 -5.94 9.16 0.03
C LYS A 143 -5.19 10.38 0.57
N SER A 144 -3.95 10.61 0.12
CA SER A 144 -3.17 11.80 0.46
C SER A 144 -3.86 13.09 0.05
N LEU A 145 -4.50 13.09 -1.13
CA LEU A 145 -5.24 14.26 -1.61
C LEU A 145 -6.56 14.45 -0.82
N VAL A 146 -7.24 13.34 -0.47
CA VAL A 146 -8.42 13.40 0.43
C VAL A 146 -8.02 14.01 1.76
N ASN A 147 -6.92 13.56 2.37
CA ASN A 147 -6.43 14.10 3.64
C ASN A 147 -6.08 15.60 3.54
N LYS A 148 -5.49 16.03 2.43
CA LYS A 148 -5.17 17.45 2.18
C LYS A 148 -6.41 18.34 2.16
N TYR A 149 -7.52 17.83 1.64
CA TYR A 149 -8.79 18.58 1.50
C TYR A 149 -9.89 18.06 2.43
N ARG A 150 -9.51 17.44 3.56
CA ARG A 150 -10.46 16.75 4.44
C ARG A 150 -11.44 17.68 5.17
N GLU A 151 -11.09 18.93 5.34
CA GLU A 151 -11.91 19.90 6.07
C GLU A 151 -13.33 20.00 5.47
N GLY A 152 -14.35 19.79 6.32
CA GLY A 152 -15.76 19.83 5.94
C GLY A 152 -16.23 18.65 5.10
N LEU A 153 -15.41 17.56 5.01
CA LEU A 153 -15.78 16.30 4.37
C LEU A 153 -16.03 15.21 5.41
N ILE A 154 -16.97 14.34 5.11
CA ILE A 154 -17.27 13.10 5.84
C ILE A 154 -16.99 11.94 4.87
N ILE A 155 -16.14 11.00 5.27
CA ILE A 155 -15.66 9.92 4.43
C ILE A 155 -16.25 8.59 4.91
N GLY A 156 -16.93 7.88 4.01
CA GLY A 156 -17.55 6.57 4.27
C GLY A 156 -16.84 5.39 3.61
N SER A 157 -16.91 4.22 4.24
CA SER A 157 -16.22 3.00 3.78
C SER A 157 -16.80 2.38 2.51
N ALA A 158 -17.97 2.85 2.09
CA ALA A 158 -18.72 2.35 0.93
C ALA A 158 -19.10 0.85 1.02
N CYS A 159 -19.34 0.23 -0.14
CA CYS A 159 -19.92 -1.10 -0.32
C CYS A 159 -18.84 -2.23 -0.34
N GLU A 160 -19.22 -3.40 -0.86
CA GLU A 160 -18.33 -4.57 -1.05
C GLU A 160 -17.13 -4.30 -1.99
N ALA A 161 -17.18 -3.26 -2.79
CA ALA A 161 -16.05 -2.76 -3.58
C ALA A 161 -15.17 -1.75 -2.81
N GLY A 162 -15.51 -1.43 -1.56
CA GLY A 162 -14.72 -0.60 -0.66
C GLY A 162 -13.48 -1.32 -0.14
N GLU A 163 -12.48 -0.52 0.26
CA GLU A 163 -11.21 -1.05 0.77
C GLU A 163 -11.38 -1.88 2.04
N LEU A 164 -12.20 -1.41 2.98
CA LEU A 164 -12.43 -2.10 4.24
C LEU A 164 -13.04 -3.49 4.02
N PHE A 165 -14.11 -3.57 3.25
CA PHE A 165 -14.76 -4.85 2.95
C PHE A 165 -13.81 -5.83 2.27
N ARG A 166 -13.05 -5.34 1.27
CA ARG A 166 -12.05 -6.17 0.57
C ARG A 166 -10.93 -6.63 1.49
N ALA A 167 -10.48 -5.79 2.42
CA ALA A 167 -9.47 -6.16 3.41
C ALA A 167 -9.98 -7.28 4.34
N MET A 168 -11.22 -7.20 4.81
CA MET A 168 -11.84 -8.21 5.66
C MET A 168 -12.00 -9.55 4.93
N VAL A 169 -12.55 -9.53 3.72
CA VAL A 169 -12.75 -10.75 2.90
C VAL A 169 -11.42 -11.42 2.55
N ASN A 170 -10.37 -10.63 2.33
CA ASN A 170 -9.03 -11.14 2.04
C ASN A 170 -8.24 -11.56 3.30
N GLY A 171 -8.87 -11.56 4.48
CA GLY A 171 -8.24 -12.01 5.73
C GLY A 171 -7.04 -11.16 6.16
N ARG A 172 -7.11 -9.83 5.95
CA ARG A 172 -6.07 -8.92 6.43
C ARG A 172 -6.05 -8.92 7.95
N SER A 173 -4.88 -8.65 8.53
CA SER A 173 -4.71 -8.59 9.98
C SER A 173 -5.57 -7.51 10.63
N GLU A 174 -5.92 -7.68 11.91
CA GLU A 174 -6.68 -6.69 12.67
C GLU A 174 -6.00 -5.32 12.69
N ALA A 175 -4.66 -5.29 12.78
CA ALA A 175 -3.89 -4.06 12.73
C ALA A 175 -4.03 -3.33 11.38
N GLU A 176 -4.02 -4.06 10.25
CA GLU A 176 -4.28 -3.47 8.94
C GLU A 176 -5.71 -2.98 8.81
N ILE A 177 -6.69 -3.76 9.29
CA ILE A 177 -8.10 -3.37 9.30
C ILE A 177 -8.30 -2.12 10.15
N ALA A 178 -7.73 -2.06 11.35
CA ALA A 178 -7.81 -0.88 12.23
C ALA A 178 -7.23 0.36 11.55
N ARG A 179 -6.09 0.23 10.85
CA ARG A 179 -5.49 1.34 10.08
C ARG A 179 -6.37 1.78 8.91
N ILE A 180 -7.01 0.84 8.22
CA ILE A 180 -7.97 1.17 7.15
C ILE A 180 -9.19 1.88 7.73
N VAL A 181 -9.75 1.36 8.83
CA VAL A 181 -10.90 1.95 9.53
C VAL A 181 -10.62 3.39 9.96
N SER A 182 -9.42 3.67 10.47
CA SER A 182 -9.03 5.02 10.95
C SER A 182 -9.06 6.11 9.86
N PHE A 183 -9.11 5.72 8.61
CA PHE A 183 -9.25 6.67 7.49
C PHE A 183 -10.68 7.17 7.33
N TYR A 184 -11.69 6.41 7.73
CA TYR A 184 -13.11 6.68 7.51
C TYR A 184 -13.74 7.36 8.72
N ASP A 185 -14.71 8.24 8.49
CA ASP A 185 -15.50 8.89 9.54
C ASP A 185 -16.71 8.03 9.92
N TYR A 186 -17.20 7.18 9.00
CA TYR A 186 -18.24 6.19 9.28
C TYR A 186 -18.05 4.94 8.43
N LEU A 187 -18.63 3.84 8.90
CA LEU A 187 -18.60 2.55 8.22
C LEU A 187 -20.00 2.17 7.75
N GLU A 188 -20.08 1.58 6.56
CA GLU A 188 -21.32 1.05 6.03
C GLU A 188 -21.43 -0.44 6.26
N VAL A 189 -22.59 -0.87 6.74
CA VAL A 189 -22.95 -2.27 6.86
C VAL A 189 -24.04 -2.57 5.84
N GLN A 190 -23.75 -3.44 4.91
CA GLN A 190 -24.71 -3.83 3.87
C GLN A 190 -25.54 -5.05 4.32
N PRO A 191 -26.83 -5.10 4.00
CA PRO A 191 -27.67 -6.23 4.35
C PRO A 191 -27.26 -7.49 3.59
N ILE A 192 -27.48 -8.66 4.21
CA ILE A 192 -27.30 -9.97 3.58
C ILE A 192 -28.24 -10.07 2.37
N GLY A 193 -27.71 -10.37 1.21
CA GLY A 193 -28.50 -10.47 -0.05
C GLY A 193 -28.31 -9.29 -1.00
N ASN A 194 -27.42 -8.39 -0.72
CA ASN A 194 -26.98 -7.34 -1.64
C ASN A 194 -25.90 -7.91 -2.58
N ASN A 195 -26.29 -8.93 -3.34
CA ASN A 195 -25.43 -9.61 -4.33
C ASN A 195 -25.71 -9.08 -5.73
#